data_77e0f2dd01f2c9903bde36b096f88608
#
_entry.id   77e0f2dd01f2c9903bde36b096f88608
#
_cell.length_a   1.000
_cell.length_b   1.000
_cell.length_c   1.000
_cell.angle_alpha   90.00
_cell.angle_beta   90.00
_cell.angle_gamma   90.00
#
_symmetry.space_group_name_H-M   'P 1'
#
loop_
_entity.id
_entity.type
_entity.pdbx_description
1 polymer ?
#
loop_
_entity_poly.entity_id
_entity_poly.type
_entity_poly.pdbx_seq_one_letter_code
_entity_poly.pdbx_strand_id
1 'polypeptide(L)'
;MQEQRYRWKNKQLREHVAVIDGMKSPHKLLKNATYLHHDLRKWMKGNIWVYEDRIVYVGLQLPDRTDQCEIIDCSSYYLVPGYIEPHVHPSQLYNPHTFSYYASLTGTTTLINDNMAIFLHFDKKKAFSILDEFKRSPISMYWWCRFDAQTELANEETVFSHRNIKSWLEHDAVIQGGELTGWPKLLDGDDLMLHWVQEAKRMNKHIEGHFPGASEKTLAKMMLIGADCDHESMTGREVYNRLMQGYYVSLRHSSIRPDLPNIIEQLH
;
A
#
# COMPACT_ATOMS: atom_id res chain seq x y z
N MET A 1 -11.47 1.99 -5.42
CA MET A 1 -11.19 1.73 -3.98
C MET A 1 -12.41 2.15 -3.19
N GLN A 2 -13.10 1.23 -2.52
CA GLN A 2 -14.03 1.64 -1.48
C GLN A 2 -13.18 2.15 -0.31
N GLU A 3 -13.26 3.45 -0.04
CA GLU A 3 -12.68 4.03 1.15
C GLU A 3 -13.10 3.21 2.38
N GLN A 4 -12.15 2.85 3.23
CA GLN A 4 -12.45 2.21 4.51
C GLN A 4 -13.08 3.23 5.49
N ARG A 5 -14.17 3.90 5.05
CA ARG A 5 -14.91 4.87 5.89
C ARG A 5 -15.50 4.23 7.15
N TYR A 6 -15.61 2.90 7.16
CA TYR A 6 -16.14 2.13 8.28
C TYR A 6 -15.10 1.77 9.36
N ARG A 7 -13.84 2.24 9.21
CA ARG A 7 -12.78 2.03 10.20
C ARG A 7 -13.03 2.75 11.52
N TRP A 8 -13.68 3.91 11.46
CA TRP A 8 -13.95 4.73 12.63
C TRP A 8 -15.27 4.36 13.30
N LYS A 9 -15.24 4.33 14.65
CA LYS A 9 -16.44 4.15 15.45
C LYS A 9 -17.30 5.42 15.37
N ASN A 10 -18.62 5.27 15.57
CA ASN A 10 -19.56 6.40 15.55
C ASN A 10 -19.13 7.57 16.44
N LYS A 11 -18.52 7.30 17.61
CA LYS A 11 -18.00 8.33 18.49
C LYS A 11 -16.92 9.17 17.81
N GLN A 12 -15.95 8.53 17.15
CA GLN A 12 -14.85 9.21 16.45
C GLN A 12 -15.39 10.06 15.29
N LEU A 13 -16.32 9.54 14.51
CA LEU A 13 -16.96 10.30 13.42
C LEU A 13 -17.67 11.55 13.94
N ARG A 14 -18.40 11.45 15.06
CA ARG A 14 -19.04 12.61 15.71
C ARG A 14 -18.01 13.62 16.21
N GLU A 15 -16.88 13.18 16.71
CA GLU A 15 -15.79 14.07 17.14
C GLU A 15 -15.16 14.81 15.95
N HIS A 16 -14.96 14.13 14.82
CA HIS A 16 -14.49 14.79 13.59
C HIS A 16 -15.46 15.89 13.14
N VAL A 17 -16.76 15.62 13.16
CA VAL A 17 -17.78 16.62 12.83
C VAL A 17 -17.77 17.77 13.83
N ALA A 18 -17.67 17.49 15.14
CA ALA A 18 -17.64 18.51 16.17
C ALA A 18 -16.45 19.49 16.05
N VAL A 19 -15.34 19.06 15.42
CA VAL A 19 -14.21 19.95 15.09
C VAL A 19 -14.63 20.94 13.99
N ILE A 20 -15.34 20.49 12.98
CA ILE A 20 -15.83 21.35 11.89
C ILE A 20 -16.88 22.35 12.42
N ASP A 21 -17.74 21.92 13.31
CA ASP A 21 -18.78 22.74 13.92
C ASP A 21 -18.24 23.72 15.01
N GLY A 22 -16.93 23.80 15.21
CA GLY A 22 -16.29 24.68 16.19
C GLY A 22 -16.51 24.26 17.65
N MET A 23 -17.09 23.08 17.90
CA MET A 23 -17.31 22.56 19.27
C MET A 23 -16.02 22.01 19.89
N LYS A 24 -15.05 21.60 19.05
CA LYS A 24 -13.73 21.09 19.45
C LYS A 24 -12.63 21.79 18.66
N SER A 25 -11.45 21.91 19.29
CA SER A 25 -10.23 22.35 18.62
C SER A 25 -9.65 21.22 17.78
N PRO A 26 -9.14 21.43 16.55
CA PRO A 26 -8.28 20.47 15.89
C PRO A 26 -7.00 20.28 16.71
N HIS A 27 -6.36 19.12 16.56
CA HIS A 27 -5.05 18.88 17.19
C HIS A 27 -3.92 19.62 16.47
N LYS A 28 -4.01 19.71 15.13
CA LYS A 28 -3.05 20.46 14.31
C LYS A 28 -3.76 21.30 13.27
N LEU A 29 -3.21 22.48 13.03
CA LEU A 29 -3.57 23.39 11.94
C LEU A 29 -2.32 23.65 11.10
N LEU A 30 -2.31 23.14 9.87
CA LEU A 30 -1.33 23.53 8.86
C LEU A 30 -1.88 24.79 8.18
N LYS A 31 -1.38 25.94 8.64
CA LYS A 31 -1.87 27.26 8.21
C LYS A 31 -1.12 27.75 6.97
N ASN A 32 -1.79 28.47 6.08
CA ASN A 32 -1.21 29.08 4.88
C ASN A 32 -0.54 28.07 3.94
N ALA A 33 -1.04 26.84 3.87
CA ALA A 33 -0.44 25.77 3.08
C ALA A 33 -0.61 26.02 1.58
N THR A 34 0.47 25.79 0.82
CA THR A 34 0.41 25.53 -0.63
C THR A 34 0.45 24.02 -0.82
N TYR A 35 -0.67 23.40 -1.16
CA TYR A 35 -0.77 21.93 -1.24
C TYR A 35 -1.12 21.44 -2.64
N LEU A 36 -0.64 20.26 -3.00
CA LEU A 36 -0.99 19.58 -4.23
C LEU A 36 -2.36 18.90 -4.09
N HIS A 37 -3.36 19.41 -4.84
CA HIS A 37 -4.63 18.71 -4.98
C HIS A 37 -4.49 17.64 -6.06
N HIS A 38 -4.43 16.40 -5.63
CA HIS A 38 -4.05 15.27 -6.47
C HIS A 38 -5.05 15.04 -7.62
N ASP A 39 -6.37 15.05 -7.38
CA ASP A 39 -7.37 14.83 -8.43
C ASP A 39 -7.40 15.97 -9.47
N LEU A 40 -7.22 17.21 -9.01
CA LEU A 40 -7.17 18.37 -9.89
C LEU A 40 -5.79 18.59 -10.51
N ARG A 41 -4.76 17.88 -10.05
CA ARG A 41 -3.35 18.05 -10.46
C ARG A 41 -2.88 19.51 -10.43
N LYS A 42 -3.30 20.23 -9.38
CA LYS A 42 -3.04 21.66 -9.23
C LYS A 42 -2.55 21.99 -7.83
N TRP A 43 -1.68 22.99 -7.75
CA TRP A 43 -1.32 23.63 -6.49
C TRP A 43 -2.47 24.52 -6.03
N MET A 44 -2.89 24.37 -4.80
CA MET A 44 -3.93 25.16 -4.18
C MET A 44 -3.45 25.74 -2.85
N LYS A 45 -4.05 26.87 -2.44
CA LYS A 45 -3.77 27.49 -1.14
C LYS A 45 -4.93 27.22 -0.18
N GLY A 46 -4.60 26.99 1.08
CA GLY A 46 -5.60 26.77 2.10
C GLY A 46 -5.01 26.42 3.46
N ASN A 47 -5.89 26.06 4.35
CA ASN A 47 -5.61 25.56 5.68
C ASN A 47 -6.02 24.11 5.77
N ILE A 48 -5.25 23.29 6.48
CA ILE A 48 -5.54 21.87 6.68
C ILE A 48 -5.67 21.63 8.18
N TRP A 49 -6.83 21.09 8.59
CA TRP A 49 -7.08 20.78 10.00
C TRP A 49 -6.98 19.28 10.21
N VAL A 50 -6.22 18.90 11.22
CA VAL A 50 -6.00 17.49 11.57
C VAL A 50 -6.52 17.26 13.00
N TYR A 51 -7.32 16.22 13.16
CA TYR A 51 -7.78 15.73 14.46
C TYR A 51 -7.45 14.24 14.58
N GLU A 52 -6.72 13.86 15.61
CA GLU A 52 -6.12 12.54 15.75
C GLU A 52 -5.26 12.19 14.51
N ASP A 53 -5.60 11.11 13.82
CA ASP A 53 -4.90 10.61 12.63
C ASP A 53 -5.61 10.98 11.30
N ARG A 54 -6.55 11.96 11.35
CA ARG A 54 -7.37 12.31 10.20
C ARG A 54 -7.29 13.78 9.83
N ILE A 55 -7.15 14.04 8.53
CA ILE A 55 -7.48 15.35 7.95
C ILE A 55 -9.01 15.50 7.98
N VAL A 56 -9.50 16.46 8.77
CA VAL A 56 -10.94 16.70 8.93
C VAL A 56 -11.44 17.86 8.06
N TYR A 57 -10.55 18.79 7.69
CA TYR A 57 -10.89 19.91 6.82
C TYR A 57 -9.71 20.30 5.92
N VAL A 58 -10.03 20.68 4.70
CA VAL A 58 -9.09 21.33 3.76
C VAL A 58 -9.86 22.48 3.08
N GLY A 59 -9.40 23.72 3.24
CA GLY A 59 -10.05 24.87 2.66
C GLY A 59 -9.49 26.20 3.18
N LEU A 60 -10.22 27.30 2.97
CA LEU A 60 -9.74 28.64 3.29
C LEU A 60 -10.00 29.08 4.74
N GLN A 61 -10.92 28.41 5.43
CA GLN A 61 -11.33 28.82 6.75
C GLN A 61 -10.29 28.46 7.82
N LEU A 62 -10.26 29.22 8.87
CA LEU A 62 -9.55 28.89 10.12
C LEU A 62 -10.54 28.27 11.09
N PRO A 63 -10.11 27.36 11.97
CA PRO A 63 -10.98 26.78 12.99
C PRO A 63 -11.42 27.84 13.99
N ASP A 64 -12.66 27.74 14.47
CA ASP A 64 -13.20 28.66 15.47
C ASP A 64 -12.50 28.53 16.84
N ARG A 65 -11.94 27.35 17.10
CA ARG A 65 -11.24 27.04 18.34
C ARG A 65 -9.84 26.52 18.05
N THR A 66 -8.84 27.09 18.76
CA THR A 66 -7.43 26.71 18.68
C THR A 66 -6.76 26.55 20.02
N ASP A 67 -7.54 26.43 21.09
CA ASP A 67 -7.08 26.41 22.49
C ASP A 67 -6.15 25.20 22.82
N GLN A 68 -6.21 24.13 22.03
CA GLN A 68 -5.34 22.94 22.18
C GLN A 68 -4.73 22.53 20.83
N CYS A 69 -4.56 23.48 19.92
CA CYS A 69 -4.12 23.24 18.56
C CYS A 69 -2.63 23.58 18.39
N GLU A 70 -1.86 22.62 17.88
CA GLU A 70 -0.54 22.91 17.34
C GLU A 70 -0.68 23.63 15.99
N ILE A 71 -0.26 24.88 15.92
CA ILE A 71 -0.33 25.69 14.71
C ILE A 71 1.03 25.68 14.02
N ILE A 72 1.05 25.16 12.77
CA ILE A 72 2.25 25.10 11.94
C ILE A 72 2.03 26.05 10.75
N ASP A 73 2.82 27.10 10.67
CA ASP A 73 2.79 28.00 9.50
C ASP A 73 3.53 27.35 8.32
N CYS A 74 2.76 27.04 7.27
CA CYS A 74 3.24 26.41 6.06
C CYS A 74 3.45 27.37 4.90
N SER A 75 3.50 28.68 5.15
CA SER A 75 3.62 29.74 4.11
C SER A 75 4.86 29.58 3.22
N SER A 76 5.94 29.00 3.76
CA SER A 76 7.21 28.74 3.04
C SER A 76 7.34 27.32 2.51
N TYR A 77 6.29 26.48 2.62
CA TYR A 77 6.35 25.07 2.26
C TYR A 77 5.32 24.69 1.20
N TYR A 78 5.70 23.70 0.41
CA TYR A 78 4.77 22.97 -0.45
C TYR A 78 4.39 21.65 0.23
N LEU A 79 3.11 21.40 0.35
CA LEU A 79 2.60 20.16 0.95
C LEU A 79 2.15 19.19 -0.13
N VAL A 80 2.62 17.98 -0.05
CA VAL A 80 2.23 16.87 -0.91
C VAL A 80 1.80 15.68 -0.04
N PRO A 81 0.96 14.76 -0.56
CA PRO A 81 0.75 13.48 0.09
C PRO A 81 2.09 12.76 0.29
N GLY A 82 2.23 12.05 1.41
CA GLY A 82 3.40 11.20 1.62
C GLY A 82 3.47 10.09 0.59
N TYR A 83 4.67 9.67 0.23
CA TYR A 83 4.88 8.60 -0.73
C TYR A 83 4.41 7.26 -0.17
N ILE A 84 3.87 6.44 -1.07
CA ILE A 84 3.52 5.04 -0.81
C ILE A 84 4.52 4.19 -1.59
N GLU A 85 5.31 3.40 -0.89
CA GLU A 85 6.14 2.37 -1.52
C GLU A 85 5.32 1.08 -1.61
N PRO A 86 4.86 0.69 -2.80
CA PRO A 86 3.87 -0.37 -2.96
C PRO A 86 4.49 -1.77 -2.95
N HIS A 87 5.81 -1.89 -3.01
CA HIS A 87 6.47 -3.19 -3.16
C HIS A 87 7.83 -3.24 -2.46
N VAL A 88 7.86 -3.83 -1.28
CA VAL A 88 9.07 -3.89 -0.44
C VAL A 88 9.34 -5.30 0.07
N HIS A 89 10.60 -5.71 0.01
CA HIS A 89 11.12 -6.91 0.67
C HIS A 89 11.92 -6.50 1.93
N PRO A 90 11.27 -6.23 3.06
CA PRO A 90 11.88 -5.50 4.17
C PRO A 90 12.84 -6.35 5.02
N SER A 91 12.93 -7.64 4.77
CA SER A 91 13.72 -8.58 5.57
C SER A 91 14.91 -9.19 4.83
N GLN A 92 15.27 -8.67 3.65
CA GLN A 92 16.37 -9.25 2.86
C GLN A 92 17.75 -8.74 3.29
N LEU A 93 17.96 -7.43 3.35
CA LEU A 93 19.26 -6.80 3.65
C LEU A 93 19.24 -5.95 4.93
N TYR A 94 18.06 -5.70 5.47
CA TYR A 94 17.81 -4.86 6.65
C TYR A 94 16.64 -5.43 7.44
N ASN A 95 16.36 -4.88 8.58
CA ASN A 95 15.13 -5.21 9.30
C ASN A 95 14.02 -4.17 9.02
N PRO A 96 12.75 -4.56 9.13
CA PRO A 96 11.64 -3.67 8.81
C PRO A 96 11.59 -2.37 9.63
N HIS A 97 12.06 -2.36 10.88
CA HIS A 97 12.10 -1.15 11.72
C HIS A 97 13.08 -0.12 11.19
N THR A 98 14.34 -0.52 10.98
CA THR A 98 15.36 0.40 10.45
C THR A 98 15.01 0.87 9.05
N PHE A 99 14.43 0.00 8.24
CA PHE A 99 13.98 0.35 6.91
C PHE A 99 12.84 1.38 6.94
N SER A 100 11.82 1.17 7.79
CA SER A 100 10.69 2.09 7.90
C SER A 100 11.14 3.49 8.37
N TYR A 101 12.05 3.53 9.34
CA TYR A 101 12.64 4.79 9.79
C TYR A 101 13.40 5.49 8.66
N TYR A 102 14.27 4.78 7.95
CA TYR A 102 15.04 5.35 6.85
C TYR A 102 14.15 5.85 5.71
N ALA A 103 13.14 5.09 5.32
CA ALA A 103 12.17 5.48 4.30
C ALA A 103 11.39 6.74 4.70
N SER A 104 11.06 6.89 6.00
CA SER A 104 10.36 8.08 6.49
C SER A 104 11.16 9.37 6.32
N LEU A 105 12.48 9.31 6.39
CA LEU A 105 13.37 10.50 6.23
C LEU A 105 13.29 11.10 4.80
N THR A 106 12.84 10.32 3.83
CA THR A 106 12.72 10.75 2.42
C THR A 106 11.27 10.97 1.99
N GLY A 107 10.33 11.02 2.94
CA GLY A 107 8.93 11.35 2.70
C GLY A 107 8.02 10.17 2.41
N THR A 108 8.50 8.93 2.55
CA THR A 108 7.63 7.74 2.48
C THR A 108 6.85 7.61 3.78
N THR A 109 5.53 7.50 3.67
CA THR A 109 4.61 7.40 4.81
C THR A 109 3.89 6.07 4.88
N THR A 110 4.00 5.25 3.85
CA THR A 110 3.36 3.93 3.78
C THR A 110 4.25 2.95 3.04
N LEU A 111 4.40 1.76 3.60
CA LEU A 111 5.07 0.62 2.98
C LEU A 111 4.09 -0.54 2.84
N ILE A 112 4.12 -1.22 1.68
CA ILE A 112 3.44 -2.50 1.48
C ILE A 112 4.52 -3.56 1.32
N ASN A 113 4.57 -4.48 2.27
CA ASN A 113 5.73 -5.33 2.54
C ASN A 113 5.46 -6.79 2.22
N ASP A 114 6.52 -7.48 1.78
CA ASP A 114 6.55 -8.93 1.68
C ASP A 114 6.49 -9.58 3.06
N ASN A 115 5.55 -10.50 3.24
CA ASN A 115 5.44 -11.27 4.47
C ASN A 115 6.25 -12.58 4.46
N MET A 116 6.92 -12.94 3.37
CA MET A 116 7.48 -14.29 3.17
C MET A 116 8.38 -14.74 4.34
N ALA A 117 9.30 -13.90 4.80
CA ALA A 117 10.17 -14.25 5.92
C ALA A 117 9.38 -14.52 7.22
N ILE A 118 8.37 -13.68 7.49
CA ILE A 118 7.51 -13.84 8.68
C ILE A 118 6.62 -15.07 8.52
N PHE A 119 6.07 -15.28 7.32
CA PHE A 119 5.17 -16.38 7.00
C PHE A 119 5.84 -17.75 7.11
N LEU A 120 7.09 -17.87 6.65
CA LEU A 120 7.79 -19.16 6.59
C LEU A 120 8.49 -19.54 7.90
N HIS A 121 8.95 -18.56 8.70
CA HIS A 121 9.81 -18.81 9.83
C HIS A 121 9.14 -18.74 11.21
N PHE A 122 7.91 -18.23 11.29
CA PHE A 122 7.21 -18.11 12.55
C PHE A 122 5.87 -18.84 12.53
N ASP A 123 5.47 -19.39 13.69
CA ASP A 123 4.10 -19.81 13.87
C ASP A 123 3.14 -18.60 13.74
N LYS A 124 1.90 -18.86 13.38
CA LYS A 124 0.91 -17.84 13.09
C LYS A 124 0.71 -16.83 14.23
N LYS A 125 0.72 -17.29 15.48
CA LYS A 125 0.50 -16.42 16.65
C LYS A 125 1.64 -15.41 16.78
N LYS A 126 2.88 -15.88 16.63
CA LYS A 126 4.08 -15.03 16.66
C LYS A 126 4.12 -14.10 15.46
N ALA A 127 3.83 -14.63 14.27
CA ALA A 127 3.77 -13.85 13.04
C ALA A 127 2.79 -12.66 13.16
N PHE A 128 1.56 -12.89 13.62
CA PHE A 128 0.57 -11.83 13.80
C PHE A 128 0.94 -10.85 14.90
N SER A 129 1.56 -11.33 15.98
CA SER A 129 2.11 -10.43 17.01
C SER A 129 3.16 -9.48 16.45
N ILE A 130 4.00 -9.95 15.53
CA ILE A 130 5.00 -9.12 14.84
C ILE A 130 4.30 -8.07 13.95
N LEU A 131 3.28 -8.47 13.18
CA LEU A 131 2.52 -7.53 12.35
C LEU A 131 1.84 -6.45 13.20
N ASP A 132 1.27 -6.82 14.35
CA ASP A 132 0.62 -5.89 15.27
C ASP A 132 1.62 -4.93 15.92
N GLU A 133 2.85 -5.36 16.17
CA GLU A 133 3.90 -4.50 16.69
C GLU A 133 4.30 -3.42 15.66
N PHE A 134 4.33 -3.75 14.37
CA PHE A 134 4.59 -2.79 13.31
C PHE A 134 3.51 -1.70 13.15
N LYS A 135 2.32 -1.87 13.71
CA LYS A 135 1.31 -0.80 13.80
C LYS A 135 1.77 0.40 14.62
N ARG A 136 2.85 0.25 15.42
CA ARG A 136 3.48 1.33 16.19
C ARG A 136 4.62 2.03 15.45
N SER A 137 4.94 1.62 14.23
CA SER A 137 5.94 2.28 13.40
C SER A 137 5.55 3.73 13.09
N PRO A 138 6.52 4.63 12.86
CA PRO A 138 6.24 6.03 12.54
C PRO A 138 5.49 6.21 11.21
N ILE A 139 5.53 5.18 10.36
CA ILE A 139 4.81 5.13 9.07
C ILE A 139 3.90 3.91 9.02
N SER A 140 2.90 3.93 8.16
CA SER A 140 1.98 2.81 7.97
C SER A 140 2.68 1.63 7.32
N MET A 141 2.59 0.47 7.94
CA MET A 141 3.17 -0.77 7.42
C MET A 141 2.06 -1.78 7.15
N TYR A 142 1.84 -2.04 5.87
CA TYR A 142 0.93 -3.06 5.38
C TYR A 142 1.72 -4.20 4.74
N TRP A 143 1.03 -5.32 4.50
CA TRP A 143 1.64 -6.56 4.05
C TRP A 143 0.82 -7.18 2.94
N TRP A 144 1.47 -7.96 2.08
CA TRP A 144 0.77 -8.91 1.24
C TRP A 144 0.89 -10.33 1.79
N CYS A 145 -0.07 -11.17 1.44
CA CYS A 145 -0.05 -12.58 1.77
C CYS A 145 0.51 -13.36 0.58
N ARG A 146 1.65 -14.00 0.75
CA ARG A 146 2.23 -14.92 -0.23
C ARG A 146 1.33 -16.11 -0.48
N PHE A 147 1.27 -16.56 -1.74
CA PHE A 147 0.59 -17.78 -2.17
C PHE A 147 1.59 -18.85 -2.62
N ASP A 148 2.83 -18.53 -2.76
CA ASP A 148 3.95 -19.41 -3.06
C ASP A 148 5.26 -18.92 -2.40
N ALA A 149 6.25 -19.80 -2.33
CA ALA A 149 7.52 -19.56 -1.66
C ALA A 149 8.65 -19.13 -2.60
N GLN A 150 8.41 -18.98 -3.90
CA GLN A 150 9.43 -18.75 -4.94
C GLN A 150 10.45 -19.89 -5.09
N THR A 151 10.36 -20.93 -4.26
CA THR A 151 11.24 -22.09 -4.25
C THR A 151 10.44 -23.31 -3.79
N GLU A 152 10.93 -24.50 -4.11
CA GLU A 152 10.33 -25.74 -3.64
C GLU A 152 10.48 -25.89 -2.13
N LEU A 153 9.38 -26.20 -1.45
CA LEU A 153 9.37 -26.54 -0.03
C LEU A 153 8.91 -27.98 0.15
N ALA A 154 9.60 -28.74 1.00
CA ALA A 154 9.21 -30.12 1.31
C ALA A 154 7.81 -30.26 1.92
N ASN A 155 7.25 -29.19 2.50
CA ASN A 155 5.96 -29.15 3.17
C ASN A 155 5.04 -28.04 2.62
N GLU A 156 5.17 -27.73 1.33
CA GLU A 156 4.47 -26.61 0.66
C GLU A 156 2.96 -26.63 0.93
N GLU A 157 2.31 -27.79 0.80
CA GLU A 157 0.88 -27.96 1.04
C GLU A 157 0.43 -27.63 2.48
N THR A 158 1.29 -27.88 3.46
CA THR A 158 1.02 -27.54 4.86
C THR A 158 1.19 -26.04 5.10
N VAL A 159 2.26 -25.47 4.58
CA VAL A 159 2.59 -24.05 4.72
C VAL A 159 1.53 -23.19 4.03
N PHE A 160 1.22 -23.47 2.77
CA PHE A 160 0.21 -22.77 1.99
C PHE A 160 -1.16 -23.46 2.03
N SER A 161 -1.52 -24.06 3.18
CA SER A 161 -2.86 -24.62 3.35
C SER A 161 -3.94 -23.55 3.30
N HIS A 162 -5.13 -23.91 2.82
CA HIS A 162 -6.27 -23.00 2.76
C HIS A 162 -6.52 -22.28 4.09
N ARG A 163 -6.47 -23.01 5.22
CA ARG A 163 -6.66 -22.44 6.56
C ARG A 163 -5.62 -21.38 6.89
N ASN A 164 -4.36 -21.59 6.49
CA ASN A 164 -3.28 -20.66 6.78
C ASN A 164 -3.43 -19.41 5.93
N ILE A 165 -3.53 -19.54 4.61
CA ILE A 165 -3.71 -18.43 3.67
C ILE A 165 -4.93 -17.57 4.05
N LYS A 166 -6.08 -18.21 4.29
CA LYS A 166 -7.29 -17.50 4.70
C LYS A 166 -7.06 -16.63 5.93
N SER A 167 -6.41 -17.17 6.98
CA SER A 167 -6.17 -16.42 8.20
C SER A 167 -5.23 -15.23 8.00
N TRP A 168 -4.28 -15.33 7.08
CA TRP A 168 -3.44 -14.19 6.70
C TRP A 168 -4.20 -13.13 5.90
N LEU A 169 -5.02 -13.56 4.95
CA LEU A 169 -5.88 -12.65 4.19
C LEU A 169 -6.90 -11.92 5.08
N GLU A 170 -7.37 -12.53 6.14
CA GLU A 170 -8.31 -11.94 7.10
C GLU A 170 -7.64 -10.92 8.05
N HIS A 171 -6.30 -10.94 8.17
CA HIS A 171 -5.60 -10.01 9.04
C HIS A 171 -5.68 -8.57 8.48
N ASP A 172 -6.00 -7.60 9.34
CA ASP A 172 -6.26 -6.20 8.96
C ASP A 172 -5.04 -5.47 8.38
N ALA A 173 -3.81 -5.86 8.78
CA ALA A 173 -2.59 -5.32 8.22
C ALA A 173 -2.24 -5.91 6.83
N VAL A 174 -2.93 -6.96 6.39
CA VAL A 174 -2.73 -7.58 5.08
C VAL A 174 -3.73 -6.98 4.09
N ILE A 175 -3.25 -6.25 3.10
CA ILE A 175 -4.07 -5.52 2.13
C ILE A 175 -4.01 -6.07 0.71
N GLN A 176 -3.06 -6.95 0.43
CA GLN A 176 -2.85 -7.57 -0.88
C GLN A 176 -2.63 -9.08 -0.75
N GLY A 177 -2.89 -9.82 -1.82
CA GLY A 177 -2.41 -11.17 -2.07
C GLY A 177 -1.28 -11.17 -3.09
N GLY A 178 -0.48 -12.20 -3.12
CA GLY A 178 0.70 -12.32 -3.98
C GLY A 178 1.96 -12.07 -3.16
N GLU A 179 3.05 -11.77 -3.69
CA GLU A 179 3.51 -11.61 -5.08
C GLU A 179 3.35 -12.94 -5.85
N LEU A 180 2.68 -12.91 -6.99
CA LEU A 180 2.43 -14.13 -7.78
C LEU A 180 3.68 -14.53 -8.58
N THR A 181 4.64 -15.15 -7.95
CA THR A 181 5.81 -15.73 -8.63
C THR A 181 5.49 -17.09 -9.26
N GLY A 182 4.56 -17.82 -8.65
CA GLY A 182 4.01 -19.08 -9.16
C GLY A 182 2.94 -18.95 -10.25
N TRP A 183 2.83 -17.81 -10.94
CA TRP A 183 1.83 -17.60 -11.98
C TRP A 183 1.82 -18.65 -13.12
N PRO A 184 2.93 -19.31 -13.49
CA PRO A 184 2.85 -20.42 -14.44
C PRO A 184 1.96 -21.55 -13.95
N LYS A 185 2.01 -21.89 -12.66
CA LYS A 185 1.11 -22.91 -12.06
C LYS A 185 -0.37 -22.53 -12.25
N LEU A 186 -0.72 -21.25 -12.10
CA LEU A 186 -2.10 -20.76 -12.35
C LEU A 186 -2.53 -20.96 -13.80
N LEU A 187 -1.63 -20.70 -14.75
CA LEU A 187 -1.93 -20.91 -16.18
C LEU A 187 -2.01 -22.39 -16.56
N ASP A 188 -1.35 -23.25 -15.80
CA ASP A 188 -1.40 -24.73 -15.94
C ASP A 188 -2.56 -25.36 -15.18
N GLY A 189 -3.40 -24.54 -14.50
CA GLY A 189 -4.66 -25.00 -13.87
C GLY A 189 -4.56 -25.31 -12.39
N ASP A 190 -3.71 -24.62 -11.62
CA ASP A 190 -3.70 -24.72 -10.15
C ASP A 190 -4.96 -24.08 -9.56
N ASP A 191 -5.99 -24.91 -9.34
CA ASP A 191 -7.26 -24.48 -8.80
C ASP A 191 -7.17 -23.97 -7.35
N LEU A 192 -6.19 -24.44 -6.57
CA LEU A 192 -6.03 -24.01 -5.18
C LEU A 192 -5.50 -22.58 -5.12
N MET A 193 -4.46 -22.26 -5.87
CA MET A 193 -3.94 -20.90 -5.96
C MET A 193 -4.98 -19.95 -6.57
N LEU A 194 -5.71 -20.40 -7.60
CA LEU A 194 -6.82 -19.64 -8.18
C LEU A 194 -7.90 -19.34 -7.12
N HIS A 195 -8.23 -20.32 -6.27
CA HIS A 195 -9.16 -20.10 -5.17
C HIS A 195 -8.68 -18.99 -4.20
N TRP A 196 -7.39 -18.94 -3.84
CA TRP A 196 -6.86 -17.88 -2.97
C TRP A 196 -6.90 -16.51 -3.63
N VAL A 197 -6.61 -16.41 -4.93
CA VAL A 197 -6.77 -15.17 -5.69
C VAL A 197 -8.21 -14.69 -5.59
N GLN A 198 -9.19 -15.58 -5.82
CA GLN A 198 -10.61 -15.23 -5.73
C GLN A 198 -11.02 -14.80 -4.30
N GLU A 199 -10.55 -15.50 -3.26
CA GLU A 199 -10.82 -15.13 -1.87
C GLU A 199 -10.26 -13.74 -1.55
N ALA A 200 -9.03 -13.44 -1.95
CA ALA A 200 -8.45 -12.12 -1.77
C ALA A 200 -9.29 -11.03 -2.50
N LYS A 201 -9.75 -11.32 -3.72
CA LYS A 201 -10.62 -10.40 -4.48
C LYS A 201 -11.98 -10.21 -3.80
N ARG A 202 -12.60 -11.27 -3.23
CA ARG A 202 -13.84 -11.15 -2.44
C ARG A 202 -13.65 -10.28 -1.19
N MET A 203 -12.46 -10.30 -0.60
CA MET A 203 -12.08 -9.42 0.52
C MET A 203 -11.66 -8.01 0.07
N ASN A 204 -11.84 -7.66 -1.20
CA ASN A 204 -11.48 -6.38 -1.80
C ASN A 204 -9.97 -6.05 -1.69
N LYS A 205 -9.13 -7.08 -1.78
CA LYS A 205 -7.67 -6.95 -1.77
C LYS A 205 -7.13 -6.97 -3.19
N HIS A 206 -6.05 -6.22 -3.41
CA HIS A 206 -5.30 -6.27 -4.67
C HIS A 206 -4.48 -7.57 -4.76
N ILE A 207 -4.19 -7.98 -5.99
CA ILE A 207 -3.30 -9.10 -6.27
C ILE A 207 -2.06 -8.57 -6.98
N GLU A 208 -0.93 -8.67 -6.31
CA GLU A 208 0.37 -8.28 -6.84
C GLU A 208 0.93 -9.38 -7.73
N GLY A 209 1.27 -9.00 -8.95
CA GLY A 209 1.91 -9.87 -9.93
C GLY A 209 3.43 -9.77 -9.88
N HIS A 210 4.06 -10.78 -10.47
CA HIS A 210 5.49 -10.81 -10.75
C HIS A 210 5.67 -11.45 -12.13
N PHE A 211 5.55 -10.63 -13.20
CA PHE A 211 5.43 -11.11 -14.57
C PHE A 211 6.59 -10.65 -15.46
N PRO A 212 7.85 -11.02 -15.15
CA PRO A 212 8.99 -10.63 -15.98
C PRO A 212 8.85 -11.22 -17.39
N GLY A 213 9.00 -10.38 -18.42
CA GLY A 213 8.95 -10.80 -19.80
C GLY A 213 7.59 -11.33 -20.30
N ALA A 214 6.52 -11.12 -19.53
CA ALA A 214 5.19 -11.62 -19.91
C ALA A 214 4.69 -10.99 -21.22
N SER A 215 4.16 -11.84 -22.09
CA SER A 215 3.49 -11.40 -23.32
C SER A 215 2.16 -10.70 -23.00
N GLU A 216 1.66 -9.91 -23.95
CA GLU A 216 0.33 -9.27 -23.82
C GLU A 216 -0.78 -10.30 -23.55
N LYS A 217 -0.72 -11.47 -24.20
CA LYS A 217 -1.68 -12.55 -23.94
C LYS A 217 -1.56 -13.13 -22.54
N THR A 218 -0.35 -13.26 -22.03
CA THR A 218 -0.10 -13.72 -20.64
C THR A 218 -0.66 -12.71 -19.65
N LEU A 219 -0.36 -11.41 -19.84
CA LEU A 219 -0.89 -10.34 -19.03
C LEU A 219 -2.42 -10.31 -19.03
N ALA A 220 -3.05 -10.45 -20.22
CA ALA A 220 -4.51 -10.51 -20.32
C ALA A 220 -5.10 -11.69 -19.53
N LYS A 221 -4.50 -12.89 -19.64
CA LYS A 221 -4.93 -14.06 -18.85
C LYS A 221 -4.82 -13.81 -17.35
N MET A 222 -3.69 -13.28 -16.90
CA MET A 222 -3.45 -13.02 -15.46
C MET A 222 -4.39 -11.94 -14.93
N MET A 223 -4.71 -10.90 -15.73
CA MET A 223 -5.72 -9.90 -15.38
C MET A 223 -7.10 -10.54 -15.20
N LEU A 224 -7.52 -11.43 -16.11
CA LEU A 224 -8.79 -12.16 -16.01
C LEU A 224 -8.84 -13.08 -14.79
N ILE A 225 -7.72 -13.67 -14.40
CA ILE A 225 -7.59 -14.47 -13.18
C ILE A 225 -7.75 -13.60 -11.93
N GLY A 226 -7.31 -12.33 -11.98
CA GLY A 226 -7.50 -11.39 -10.87
C GLY A 226 -6.25 -10.60 -10.45
N ALA A 227 -5.12 -10.74 -11.15
CA ALA A 227 -3.94 -9.92 -10.88
C ALA A 227 -4.21 -8.46 -11.27
N ASP A 228 -3.95 -7.52 -10.38
CA ASP A 228 -4.23 -6.10 -10.59
C ASP A 228 -2.98 -5.24 -10.74
N CYS A 229 -1.87 -5.68 -10.18
CA CYS A 229 -0.64 -4.92 -10.07
C CYS A 229 0.52 -5.71 -10.67
N ASP A 230 1.53 -5.03 -11.14
CA ASP A 230 2.81 -5.65 -11.54
C ASP A 230 3.95 -4.63 -11.49
N HIS A 231 5.14 -5.09 -11.14
CA HIS A 231 6.33 -4.25 -10.94
C HIS A 231 7.52 -4.67 -11.82
N GLU A 232 7.33 -5.57 -12.79
CA GLU A 232 8.43 -6.16 -13.58
C GLU A 232 8.62 -5.52 -14.97
N SER A 233 8.15 -4.29 -15.17
CA SER A 233 8.42 -3.55 -16.40
C SER A 233 9.84 -2.98 -16.40
N MET A 234 10.61 -3.22 -17.46
CA MET A 234 11.95 -2.69 -17.70
C MET A 234 11.98 -1.59 -18.76
N THR A 235 10.95 -1.52 -19.60
CA THR A 235 10.85 -0.59 -20.71
C THR A 235 9.50 0.10 -20.74
N GLY A 236 9.41 1.28 -21.37
CA GLY A 236 8.14 1.96 -21.57
C GLY A 236 7.11 1.12 -22.32
N ARG A 237 7.54 0.30 -23.28
CA ARG A 237 6.65 -0.62 -23.99
C ARG A 237 6.02 -1.66 -23.06
N GLU A 238 6.80 -2.23 -22.15
CA GLU A 238 6.28 -3.20 -21.17
C GLU A 238 5.31 -2.54 -20.19
N VAL A 239 5.55 -1.27 -19.83
CA VAL A 239 4.59 -0.46 -19.06
C VAL A 239 3.29 -0.29 -19.83
N TYR A 240 3.35 0.14 -21.11
CA TYR A 240 2.16 0.28 -21.93
C TYR A 240 1.37 -1.03 -22.06
N ASN A 241 2.05 -2.15 -22.28
CA ASN A 241 1.39 -3.45 -22.40
C ASN A 241 0.58 -3.80 -21.14
N ARG A 242 1.07 -3.44 -19.94
CA ARG A 242 0.37 -3.63 -18.68
C ARG A 242 -0.79 -2.64 -18.50
N LEU A 243 -0.55 -1.37 -18.76
CA LEU A 243 -1.59 -0.34 -18.69
C LEU A 243 -2.76 -0.63 -19.63
N MET A 244 -2.48 -1.12 -20.86
CA MET A 244 -3.49 -1.53 -21.84
C MET A 244 -4.37 -2.68 -21.33
N GLN A 245 -3.87 -3.53 -20.46
CA GLN A 245 -4.63 -4.61 -19.81
C GLN A 245 -5.32 -4.16 -18.51
N GLY A 246 -5.11 -2.91 -18.05
CA GLY A 246 -5.74 -2.36 -16.86
C GLY A 246 -4.95 -2.54 -15.57
N TYR A 247 -3.68 -2.92 -15.63
CA TYR A 247 -2.82 -3.04 -14.43
C TYR A 247 -2.48 -1.70 -13.81
N TYR A 248 -2.38 -1.70 -12.49
CA TYR A 248 -1.55 -0.73 -11.77
C TYR A 248 -0.09 -1.14 -11.95
N VAL A 249 0.73 -0.24 -12.43
CA VAL A 249 2.14 -0.53 -12.72
C VAL A 249 3.05 0.21 -11.75
N SER A 250 3.86 -0.54 -11.00
CA SER A 250 4.92 0.02 -10.19
C SER A 250 6.17 0.18 -11.04
N LEU A 251 6.62 1.43 -11.22
CA LEU A 251 7.84 1.72 -11.98
C LEU A 251 9.06 1.47 -11.11
N ARG A 252 9.87 0.50 -11.51
CA ARG A 252 10.99 0.01 -10.72
C ARG A 252 12.19 0.95 -10.74
N HIS A 253 12.71 1.25 -9.55
CA HIS A 253 13.96 1.96 -9.40
C HIS A 253 14.70 1.48 -8.14
N SER A 254 15.79 0.79 -8.30
CA SER A 254 16.60 0.28 -7.20
C SER A 254 18.09 0.44 -7.50
N SER A 255 18.94 0.20 -6.51
CA SER A 255 20.39 0.19 -6.70
C SER A 255 20.90 -0.86 -7.70
N ILE A 256 20.15 -1.96 -7.86
CA ILE A 256 20.48 -3.05 -8.80
C ILE A 256 19.85 -2.79 -10.16
N ARG A 257 18.67 -2.18 -10.21
CA ARG A 257 17.85 -1.96 -11.40
C ARG A 257 17.34 -0.52 -11.45
N PRO A 258 18.14 0.44 -11.90
CA PRO A 258 17.76 1.85 -12.00
C PRO A 258 16.97 2.13 -13.30
N ASP A 259 15.87 1.41 -13.53
CA ASP A 259 15.15 1.41 -14.81
C ASP A 259 14.28 2.67 -15.02
N LEU A 260 13.87 3.34 -13.93
CA LEU A 260 12.89 4.46 -13.95
C LEU A 260 13.22 5.59 -14.94
N PRO A 261 14.46 6.13 -15.02
CA PRO A 261 14.75 7.22 -15.95
C PRO A 261 14.50 6.82 -17.41
N ASN A 262 14.98 5.64 -17.79
CA ASN A 262 14.80 5.09 -19.14
C ASN A 262 13.33 4.81 -19.46
N ILE A 263 12.56 4.30 -18.50
CA ILE A 263 11.13 4.07 -18.65
C ILE A 263 10.40 5.40 -18.90
N ILE A 264 10.69 6.43 -18.10
CA ILE A 264 10.05 7.75 -18.24
C ILE A 264 10.33 8.37 -19.61
N GLU A 265 11.57 8.31 -20.08
CA GLU A 265 11.92 8.79 -21.44
C GLU A 265 11.12 8.10 -22.54
N GLN A 266 10.79 6.81 -22.37
CA GLN A 266 10.03 6.04 -23.37
C GLN A 266 8.51 6.23 -23.27
N LEU A 267 8.02 6.80 -22.18
CA LEU A 267 6.59 7.06 -21.97
C LEU A 267 6.15 8.45 -22.49
N HIS A 268 7.08 9.30 -22.86
CA HIS A 268 6.87 10.60 -23.52
C HIS A 268 7.01 10.46 -25.04
#